data_04373f7056d67373c34f30aa3245b12b
#
_entry.id   04373f7056d67373c34f30aa3245b12b
#
_cell.length_a   1.000
_cell.length_b   1.000
_cell.length_c   1.000
_cell.angle_alpha   90.00
_cell.angle_beta   90.00
_cell.angle_gamma   90.00
#
_symmetry.space_group_name_H-M   'P 1'
#
loop_
_entity.id
_entity.type
_entity.pdbx_description
1 polymer ?
#
loop_
_entity_poly.entity_id
_entity_poly.type
_entity_poly.pdbx_seq_one_letter_code
_entity_poly.pdbx_strand_id
1 'polypeptide(L)'
;MEERDFFNETTEQRSHTITCPKCGQPGEYKVTWVVRRKRPQVPRNADERDRARFAKAQSYMVRRDDKLSCTNMRCRKPFDITQLQSLAFLSE
;
A
#
# COMPACT_ATOMS: atom_id res chain seq x y z
N MET A 1 5.07 0.81 -23.48
CA MET A 1 5.68 1.06 -22.15
C MET A 1 4.74 0.60 -21.07
N GLU A 2 5.24 -0.11 -20.08
CA GLU A 2 4.42 -0.63 -18.99
C GLU A 2 4.24 0.42 -17.88
N GLU A 3 3.14 0.31 -17.15
CA GLU A 3 2.82 1.23 -16.06
C GLU A 3 3.94 1.30 -15.01
N ARG A 4 4.57 0.18 -14.70
CA ARG A 4 5.67 0.15 -13.73
C ARG A 4 6.85 1.05 -14.09
N ASP A 5 7.01 1.38 -15.38
CA ASP A 5 8.08 2.26 -15.84
C ASP A 5 7.84 3.73 -15.43
N PHE A 6 6.61 4.06 -15.04
CA PHE A 6 6.25 5.41 -14.59
C PHE A 6 6.54 5.64 -13.11
N PHE A 7 6.82 4.58 -12.35
CA PHE A 7 6.90 4.65 -10.89
C PHE A 7 8.24 4.12 -10.37
N ASN A 8 8.64 4.68 -9.23
CA ASN A 8 9.68 4.11 -8.38
C ASN A 8 8.97 3.30 -7.30
N GLU A 9 9.29 2.01 -7.20
CA GLU A 9 8.65 1.10 -6.25
C GLU A 9 9.55 0.87 -5.05
N THR A 10 8.98 1.03 -3.85
CA THR A 10 9.65 0.73 -2.59
C THR A 10 8.70 -0.02 -1.68
N THR A 11 9.25 -0.75 -0.73
CA THR A 11 8.46 -1.46 0.29
C THR A 11 8.63 -0.74 1.62
N GLU A 12 7.52 -0.38 2.26
CA GLU A 12 7.51 0.31 3.54
C GLU A 12 6.62 -0.41 4.54
N GLN A 13 7.01 -0.39 5.80
CA GLN A 13 6.15 -0.84 6.89
C GLN A 13 5.57 0.38 7.58
N ARG A 14 4.26 0.39 7.79
CA ARG A 14 3.55 1.47 8.48
C ARG A 14 2.78 0.90 9.65
N SER A 15 2.80 1.62 10.76
CA SER A 15 2.05 1.25 11.96
C SER A 15 0.60 1.71 11.84
N HIS A 16 -0.33 0.82 12.17
CA HIS A 16 -1.76 1.12 12.19
C HIS A 16 -2.38 0.57 13.47
N THR A 17 -3.32 1.30 14.02
CA THR A 17 -4.13 0.80 15.13
C THR A 17 -5.30 0.03 14.54
N ILE A 18 -5.35 -1.27 14.82
CA ILE A 18 -6.37 -2.18 14.30
C ILE A 18 -7.01 -2.91 15.46
N THR A 19 -8.34 -3.02 15.43
CA THR A 19 -9.09 -3.76 16.44
C THR A 19 -9.29 -5.20 15.98
N CYS A 20 -8.85 -6.16 16.80
CA CYS A 20 -9.05 -7.57 16.50
C CYS A 20 -10.55 -7.89 16.47
N PRO A 21 -11.10 -8.46 15.38
CA PRO A 21 -12.53 -8.76 15.30
C PRO A 21 -12.95 -9.92 16.19
N LYS A 22 -11.99 -10.67 16.72
CA LYS A 22 -12.26 -11.85 17.53
C LYS A 22 -12.30 -11.56 19.02
N CYS A 23 -11.42 -10.66 19.51
CA CYS A 23 -11.40 -10.30 20.94
C CYS A 23 -11.80 -8.84 21.22
N GLY A 24 -11.92 -8.01 20.18
CA GLY A 24 -12.32 -6.61 20.30
C GLY A 24 -11.26 -5.69 20.87
N GLN A 25 -10.04 -6.16 21.08
CA GLN A 25 -8.95 -5.35 21.63
C GLN A 25 -8.23 -4.57 20.52
N PRO A 26 -8.06 -3.26 20.67
CA PRO A 26 -7.21 -2.50 19.73
C PRO A 26 -5.75 -2.81 19.98
N GLY A 27 -4.96 -2.79 18.94
CA GLY A 27 -3.54 -3.01 19.02
C GLY A 27 -2.80 -2.30 17.88
N GLU A 28 -1.53 -2.06 18.07
CA GLU A 28 -0.69 -1.47 17.05
C GLU A 28 -0.04 -2.57 16.23
N TYR A 29 -0.20 -2.49 14.93
CA TYR A 29 0.31 -3.49 14.00
C TYR A 29 1.14 -2.81 12.93
N LYS A 30 2.21 -3.50 12.49
CA LYS A 30 3.01 -3.08 11.35
C LYS A 30 2.49 -3.78 10.11
N VAL A 31 2.08 -3.00 9.13
CA VAL A 31 1.55 -3.51 7.87
C VAL A 31 2.51 -3.13 6.75
N THR A 32 2.83 -4.10 5.90
CA THR A 32 3.74 -3.90 4.78
C THR A 32 2.98 -3.36 3.57
N TRP A 33 3.49 -2.27 3.01
CA TRP A 33 2.94 -1.62 1.84
C TRP A 33 3.97 -1.58 0.72
N VAL A 34 3.51 -1.82 -0.49
CA VAL A 34 4.29 -1.54 -1.70
C VAL A 34 3.92 -0.14 -2.13
N VAL A 35 4.88 0.77 -2.06
CA VAL A 35 4.69 2.19 -2.37
C VAL A 35 5.22 2.46 -3.76
N ARG A 36 4.37 2.95 -4.64
CA ARG A 36 4.73 3.32 -6.01
C ARG A 36 4.59 4.82 -6.17
N ARG A 37 5.76 5.49 -6.21
CA ARG A 37 5.83 6.93 -6.38
C ARG A 37 6.10 7.27 -7.83
N LYS A 38 5.27 8.13 -8.38
CA LYS A 38 5.44 8.62 -9.76
C LYS A 38 6.83 9.25 -9.92
N ARG A 39 7.52 8.89 -10.98
CA ARG A 39 8.81 9.48 -11.30
C ARG A 39 8.67 10.97 -11.58
N PRO A 40 9.70 11.79 -11.29
CA PRO A 40 9.63 13.24 -11.54
C PRO A 40 9.55 13.58 -13.03
N GLN A 41 10.02 12.68 -13.90
CA GLN A 41 10.02 12.90 -15.34
C GLN A 41 9.56 11.64 -16.06
N VAL A 42 8.87 11.82 -17.18
CA VAL A 42 8.48 10.72 -18.03
C VAL A 42 9.75 10.04 -18.61
N PRO A 43 9.76 8.69 -18.75
CA PRO A 43 10.89 8.01 -19.35
C PRO A 43 11.21 8.53 -20.75
N ARG A 44 12.51 8.55 -21.11
CA ARG A 44 12.97 9.12 -22.39
C ARG A 44 12.41 8.45 -23.62
N ASN A 45 12.16 7.13 -23.54
CA ASN A 45 11.65 6.35 -24.66
C ASN A 45 10.12 6.34 -24.72
N ALA A 46 9.45 7.19 -23.94
CA ALA A 46 8.02 7.29 -23.96
C ALA A 46 7.52 7.96 -25.24
N ASP A 47 6.50 7.38 -25.87
CA ASP A 47 5.81 7.99 -26.99
C ASP A 47 4.71 8.93 -26.49
N GLU A 48 3.92 9.48 -27.42
CA GLU A 48 2.86 10.44 -27.08
C GLU A 48 1.78 9.81 -26.20
N ARG A 49 1.41 8.56 -26.44
CA ARG A 49 0.44 7.83 -25.63
C ARG A 49 0.96 7.60 -24.21
N ASP A 50 2.23 7.22 -24.11
CA ASP A 50 2.89 6.99 -22.83
C ASP A 50 2.95 8.28 -22.01
N ARG A 51 3.24 9.40 -22.64
CA ARG A 51 3.25 10.72 -21.99
C ARG A 51 1.87 11.11 -21.47
N ALA A 52 0.83 10.83 -22.24
CA ALA A 52 -0.55 11.09 -21.81
C ALA A 52 -0.94 10.22 -20.61
N ARG A 53 -0.56 8.96 -20.62
CA ARG A 53 -0.80 8.04 -19.49
C ARG A 53 -0.03 8.49 -18.25
N PHE A 54 1.23 8.87 -18.43
CA PHE A 54 2.07 9.37 -17.34
C PHE A 54 1.47 10.62 -16.70
N ALA A 55 0.96 11.54 -17.49
CA ALA A 55 0.36 12.79 -16.99
C ALA A 55 -0.85 12.51 -16.08
N LYS A 56 -1.59 11.41 -16.34
CA LYS A 56 -2.75 11.03 -15.55
C LYS A 56 -2.40 10.11 -14.38
N ALA A 57 -1.18 9.57 -14.35
CA ALA A 57 -0.76 8.64 -13.29
C ALA A 57 -0.62 9.37 -11.95
N GLN A 58 -0.98 8.69 -10.88
CA GLN A 58 -0.87 9.18 -9.51
C GLN A 58 -0.07 8.21 -8.67
N SER A 59 0.72 8.73 -7.75
CA SER A 59 1.43 7.90 -6.79
C SER A 59 0.42 7.19 -5.89
N TYR A 60 0.68 5.92 -5.61
CA TYR A 60 -0.22 5.11 -4.78
C TYR A 60 0.56 4.05 -4.01
N MET A 61 -0.11 3.46 -3.05
CA MET A 61 0.43 2.32 -2.31
C MET A 61 -0.57 1.19 -2.25
N VAL A 62 -0.07 -0.04 -2.27
CA VAL A 62 -0.88 -1.26 -2.22
C VAL A 62 -0.49 -2.04 -0.97
N ARG A 63 -1.50 -2.45 -0.20
CA ARG A 63 -1.26 -3.28 0.97
C ARG A 63 -0.84 -4.68 0.54
N ARG A 64 0.30 -5.12 1.07
CA ARG A 64 0.84 -6.44 0.77
C ARG A 64 0.33 -7.49 1.74
N ASP A 65 0.14 -7.12 3.02
CA ASP A 65 -0.33 -8.03 4.05
C ASP A 65 -1.86 -8.11 4.04
N ASP A 66 -2.40 -9.32 4.05
CA ASP A 66 -3.84 -9.57 4.09
C ASP A 66 -4.30 -10.04 5.46
N LYS A 67 -3.40 -10.60 6.26
CA LYS A 67 -3.72 -11.18 7.56
C LYS A 67 -2.73 -10.71 8.62
N LEU A 68 -3.23 -10.60 9.84
CA LEU A 68 -2.44 -10.28 11.02
C LEU A 68 -2.78 -11.25 12.14
N SER A 69 -1.84 -11.43 13.07
CA SER A 69 -2.10 -12.20 14.31
C SER A 69 -2.32 -11.22 15.46
N CYS A 70 -3.36 -11.46 16.25
CA CYS A 70 -3.69 -10.59 17.38
C CYS A 70 -2.51 -10.50 18.36
N THR A 71 -2.20 -9.28 18.81
CA THR A 71 -1.12 -9.04 19.77
C THR A 71 -1.53 -9.34 21.21
N ASN A 72 -2.83 -9.52 21.48
CA ASN A 72 -3.32 -9.89 22.79
C ASN A 72 -2.90 -11.33 23.12
N MET A 73 -2.13 -11.50 24.17
CA MET A 73 -1.60 -12.81 24.57
C MET A 73 -2.68 -13.85 24.83
N ARG A 74 -3.89 -13.41 25.21
CA ARG A 74 -5.01 -14.31 25.46
C ARG A 74 -5.76 -14.72 24.20
N CYS A 75 -5.60 -13.97 23.11
CA CYS A 75 -6.29 -14.23 21.86
C CYS A 75 -5.38 -14.89 20.84
N ARG A 76 -4.36 -14.17 20.37
CA ARG A 76 -3.37 -14.58 19.37
C ARG A 76 -3.93 -15.24 18.11
N LYS A 77 -5.20 -15.03 17.83
CA LYS A 77 -5.84 -15.61 16.65
C LYS A 77 -5.51 -14.78 15.40
N PRO A 78 -5.28 -15.44 14.26
CA PRO A 78 -5.14 -14.71 13.02
C PRO A 78 -6.47 -14.13 12.57
N PHE A 79 -6.42 -12.97 11.91
CA PHE A 79 -7.61 -12.34 11.35
C PHE A 79 -7.26 -11.61 10.05
N ASP A 80 -8.25 -11.45 9.20
CA ASP A 80 -8.10 -10.73 7.94
C ASP A 80 -8.13 -9.23 8.19
N ILE A 81 -7.30 -8.47 7.44
CA ILE A 81 -7.29 -7.02 7.53
C ILE A 81 -8.49 -6.48 6.74
N THR A 82 -9.52 -6.04 7.44
CA THR A 82 -10.73 -5.48 6.84
C THR A 82 -10.91 -4.00 7.10
N GLN A 83 -10.16 -3.44 8.07
CA GLN A 83 -10.28 -2.04 8.49
C GLN A 83 -9.43 -1.08 7.66
N LEU A 84 -8.51 -1.60 6.86
CA LEU A 84 -7.64 -0.81 6.01
C LEU A 84 -7.97 -1.05 4.54
N GLN A 85 -7.84 -0.01 3.74
CA GLN A 85 -7.98 -0.13 2.30
C GLN A 85 -6.81 -0.93 1.73
N SER A 86 -7.06 -1.68 0.67
CA SER A 86 -6.00 -2.43 -0.03
C SER A 86 -5.18 -1.54 -0.96
N LEU A 87 -5.72 -0.40 -1.37
CA LEU A 87 -5.06 0.57 -2.23
C LEU A 87 -5.36 1.97 -1.72
N ALA A 88 -4.34 2.81 -1.64
CA ALA A 88 -4.48 4.21 -1.24
C ALA A 88 -3.63 5.10 -2.14
N PHE A 89 -4.20 6.22 -2.57
CA PHE A 89 -3.44 7.21 -3.33
C PHE A 89 -2.64 8.10 -2.39
N LEU A 90 -1.45 8.49 -2.84
CA LEU A 90 -0.56 9.37 -2.10
C LEU A 90 -0.77 10.82 -2.56
N SER A 91 -0.84 11.73 -1.60
CA SER A 91 -0.83 13.17 -1.88
C SER A 91 0.62 13.65 -2.03
N GLU A 92 0.95 14.12 -3.21
CA GLU A 92 2.28 14.66 -3.50
C GLU A 92 2.18 16.03 -4.15
#